data_84845881ad170741c46b2bd911a3e7fe
#
_entry.id   84845881ad170741c46b2bd911a3e7fe
#
_cell.length_a   1.000
_cell.length_b   1.000
_cell.length_c   1.000
_cell.angle_alpha   90.00
_cell.angle_beta   90.00
_cell.angle_gamma   90.00
#
_symmetry.space_group_name_H-M   'P 1'
#
loop_
_entity.id
_entity.type
_entity.pdbx_description
1 polymer ?
#
loop_
_entity_poly.entity_id
_entity_poly.type
_entity_poly.pdbx_seq_one_letter_code
_entity_poly.pdbx_strand_id
1 'polypeptide(L)'
;MMGTLAEVRLWGTTIGAVFMEDVERVASFEYASGFLRSGIGLSPVHMPLREGVFRFPELDSGAFHGLPGMLADSLPDRYGHALINAWLAQQGRPPESFNAVERLCYVGRRGMGALEYEPSVGPDASESHVIQVGALVELAGRVIRERGRLDTRLDVGEDAIRDILRVGTSAGGARAKALIAWNPETDDVRSGQAHPGDGFTHWILKFDGVTGDARIEVGQSAGYGAIEYAYSVMARRAGVAMPETRLFEEGGRRHFMARRFDRTDDGDKLHMQSLGALLHFDYNLAGAHGYEQALQLIRRLGMGMDAVEEQFRRMVFNIVTRNQDDHVKNIAFLMDRKGKWSLSPAFDITWSYNPEGDWTSRHQMSVNGKRDDFLTADLEAVAEGAAMKRGRWREILHEVVEATTTWNDIACDAGIPESDAAAIARTFRTAW
;
A
#
# COMPACT_ATOMS: atom_id res chain seq x y z
N MET A 1 -20.66 5.13 29.33
CA MET A 1 -19.85 5.44 28.12
C MET A 1 -20.02 4.28 27.17
N MET A 2 -20.59 4.51 25.99
CA MET A 2 -20.61 3.51 24.94
C MET A 2 -19.34 3.72 24.08
N GLY A 3 -18.73 2.65 23.66
CA GLY A 3 -17.53 2.68 22.83
C GLY A 3 -17.21 1.29 22.32
N THR A 4 -16.29 1.20 21.37
CA THR A 4 -15.86 -0.04 20.75
C THR A 4 -14.50 -0.46 21.28
N LEU A 5 -14.40 -1.71 21.74
CA LEU A 5 -13.16 -2.36 22.19
C LEU A 5 -12.79 -3.47 21.21
N ALA A 6 -11.52 -3.51 20.81
CA ALA A 6 -10.95 -4.63 20.07
C ALA A 6 -9.65 -5.12 20.71
N GLU A 7 -9.49 -6.44 20.76
CA GLU A 7 -8.23 -7.08 21.05
C GLU A 7 -7.34 -6.99 19.80
N VAL A 8 -6.08 -6.62 19.99
CA VAL A 8 -5.08 -6.56 18.91
C VAL A 8 -4.12 -7.75 19.08
N ARG A 9 -3.96 -8.53 18.02
CA ARG A 9 -3.15 -9.74 18.02
C ARG A 9 -2.05 -9.66 16.95
N LEU A 10 -0.98 -10.35 17.21
CA LEU A 10 0.16 -10.50 16.30
C LEU A 10 0.61 -11.96 16.32
N TRP A 11 0.60 -12.63 15.17
CA TRP A 11 0.95 -14.05 15.02
C TRP A 11 0.22 -14.94 16.04
N GLY A 12 -1.06 -14.68 16.25
CA GLY A 12 -1.89 -15.44 17.20
C GLY A 12 -1.74 -15.05 18.67
N THR A 13 -0.82 -14.14 19.03
CA THR A 13 -0.59 -13.67 20.40
C THR A 13 -1.28 -12.33 20.62
N THR A 14 -1.98 -12.17 21.72
CA THR A 14 -2.55 -10.88 22.13
C THR A 14 -1.43 -9.92 22.50
N ILE A 15 -1.34 -8.80 21.78
CA ILE A 15 -0.34 -7.75 22.02
C ILE A 15 -0.89 -6.56 22.79
N GLY A 16 -2.20 -6.39 22.82
CA GLY A 16 -2.86 -5.28 23.50
C GLY A 16 -4.32 -5.17 23.14
N ALA A 17 -4.90 -4.05 23.52
CA ALA A 17 -6.28 -3.71 23.19
C ALA A 17 -6.38 -2.25 22.74
N VAL A 18 -7.34 -1.99 21.86
CA VAL A 18 -7.68 -0.65 21.39
C VAL A 18 -9.15 -0.36 21.72
N PHE A 19 -9.40 0.81 22.28
CA PHE A 19 -10.71 1.29 22.63
C PHE A 19 -10.96 2.67 22.03
N MET A 20 -12.15 2.89 21.48
CA MET A 20 -12.58 4.19 20.96
C MET A 20 -13.96 4.52 21.51
N GLU A 21 -14.08 5.68 22.15
CA GLU A 21 -15.37 6.22 22.58
C GLU A 21 -16.14 6.80 21.39
N ASP A 22 -17.47 6.64 21.40
CA ASP A 22 -18.32 7.09 20.28
C ASP A 22 -18.30 8.62 20.11
N VAL A 23 -18.02 9.36 21.17
CA VAL A 23 -18.05 10.84 21.19
C VAL A 23 -16.71 11.44 20.80
N GLU A 24 -15.62 11.02 21.44
CA GLU A 24 -14.30 11.63 21.24
C GLU A 24 -13.61 11.21 19.92
N ARG A 25 -13.92 10.03 19.42
CA ARG A 25 -13.33 9.46 18.20
C ARG A 25 -11.80 9.43 18.15
N VAL A 26 -11.15 9.41 19.32
CA VAL A 26 -9.73 9.22 19.49
C VAL A 26 -9.50 7.91 20.24
N ALA A 27 -8.79 6.99 19.61
CA ALA A 27 -8.55 5.68 20.19
C ALA A 27 -7.48 5.74 21.29
N SER A 28 -7.68 4.88 22.29
CA SER A 28 -6.72 4.55 23.33
C SER A 28 -6.19 3.14 23.07
N PHE A 29 -4.88 2.97 23.05
CA PHE A 29 -4.24 1.65 22.92
C PHE A 29 -3.37 1.37 24.15
N GLU A 30 -3.40 0.13 24.63
CA GLU A 30 -2.53 -0.34 25.71
C GLU A 30 -1.97 -1.71 25.38
N TYR A 31 -0.66 -1.88 25.61
CA TYR A 31 -0.02 -3.18 25.44
C TYR A 31 -0.42 -4.15 26.55
N ALA A 32 -0.66 -5.40 26.18
CA ALA A 32 -0.86 -6.47 27.14
C ALA A 32 0.42 -6.70 27.96
N SER A 33 0.29 -6.88 29.29
CA SER A 33 1.43 -7.08 30.21
C SER A 33 2.30 -8.27 29.83
N GLY A 34 1.71 -9.33 29.21
CA GLY A 34 2.43 -10.47 28.67
C GLY A 34 3.35 -10.07 27.52
N PHE A 35 2.88 -9.19 26.63
CA PHE A 35 3.62 -8.76 25.45
C PHE A 35 4.76 -7.78 25.77
N LEU A 36 4.63 -6.99 26.84
CA LEU A 36 5.71 -6.08 27.28
C LEU A 36 7.05 -6.78 27.51
N ARG A 37 7.02 -8.06 27.85
CA ARG A 37 8.23 -8.87 28.08
C ARG A 37 8.82 -9.52 26.83
N SER A 38 8.16 -9.37 25.66
CA SER A 38 8.60 -9.98 24.40
C SER A 38 9.88 -9.38 23.84
N GLY A 39 10.15 -8.10 24.13
CA GLY A 39 11.22 -7.33 23.50
C GLY A 39 10.92 -6.91 22.04
N ILE A 40 9.73 -7.21 21.50
CA ILE A 40 9.35 -6.92 20.11
C ILE A 40 8.78 -5.51 19.98
N GLY A 41 9.59 -4.55 19.55
CA GLY A 41 9.17 -3.16 19.32
C GLY A 41 8.39 -2.99 18.03
N LEU A 42 7.05 -2.98 18.11
CA LEU A 42 6.17 -2.86 16.93
C LEU A 42 6.12 -1.44 16.37
N SER A 43 6.09 -0.44 17.21
CA SER A 43 6.10 0.98 16.80
C SER A 43 7.11 1.72 17.67
N PRO A 44 8.42 1.50 17.43
CA PRO A 44 9.48 1.88 18.37
C PRO A 44 9.66 3.39 18.49
N VAL A 45 9.09 4.16 17.57
CA VAL A 45 9.21 5.64 17.56
C VAL A 45 8.19 6.29 18.48
N HIS A 46 6.91 5.92 18.36
CA HIS A 46 5.81 6.58 19.05
C HIS A 46 5.15 5.71 20.13
N MET A 47 5.24 4.39 19.99
CA MET A 47 4.63 3.43 20.91
C MET A 47 5.66 2.42 21.41
N PRO A 48 6.73 2.87 22.12
CA PRO A 48 7.73 1.94 22.68
C PRO A 48 7.07 0.99 23.66
N LEU A 49 7.66 -0.21 23.85
CA LEU A 49 7.17 -1.19 24.82
C LEU A 49 7.28 -0.65 26.24
N ARG A 50 6.17 -0.18 26.77
CA ARG A 50 6.03 0.29 28.16
C ARG A 50 4.58 0.14 28.62
N GLU A 51 4.37 0.13 29.93
CA GLU A 51 3.05 0.24 30.54
C GLU A 51 2.44 1.61 30.25
N GLY A 52 1.12 1.65 30.24
CA GLY A 52 0.30 2.85 30.08
C GLY A 52 -0.37 2.96 28.72
N VAL A 53 -1.27 3.89 28.65
CA VAL A 53 -2.14 4.11 27.49
C VAL A 53 -1.46 5.05 26.49
N PHE A 54 -1.56 4.70 25.22
CA PHE A 54 -1.14 5.53 24.09
C PHE A 54 -2.38 6.18 23.46
N ARG A 55 -2.36 7.50 23.33
CA ARG A 55 -3.37 8.31 22.65
C ARG A 55 -2.69 9.41 21.88
N PHE A 56 -3.22 9.72 20.69
CA PHE A 56 -2.65 10.71 19.77
C PHE A 56 -3.75 11.62 19.20
N PRO A 57 -4.34 12.50 20.04
CA PRO A 57 -5.41 13.40 19.61
C PRO A 57 -4.96 14.47 18.60
N GLU A 58 -3.65 14.70 18.49
CA GLU A 58 -3.04 15.65 17.57
C GLU A 58 -2.95 15.14 16.14
N LEU A 59 -3.13 13.83 15.91
CA LEU A 59 -3.08 13.24 14.57
C LEU A 59 -4.28 13.64 13.73
N ASP A 60 -4.05 13.97 12.47
CA ASP A 60 -5.12 14.31 11.54
C ASP A 60 -6.13 13.16 11.39
N SER A 61 -7.40 13.48 11.57
CA SER A 61 -8.48 12.50 11.54
C SER A 61 -8.75 11.96 10.12
N GLY A 62 -8.39 12.71 9.08
CA GLY A 62 -8.52 12.28 7.68
C GLY A 62 -7.48 11.24 7.28
N ALA A 63 -6.28 11.32 7.87
CA ALA A 63 -5.19 10.39 7.58
C ALA A 63 -5.17 9.18 8.53
N PHE A 64 -5.45 9.41 9.83
CA PHE A 64 -5.30 8.39 10.89
C PHE A 64 -6.61 7.90 11.49
N HIS A 65 -7.74 8.53 11.19
CA HIS A 65 -9.08 8.15 11.65
C HIS A 65 -9.19 8.06 13.19
N GLY A 66 -8.38 8.86 13.92
CA GLY A 66 -8.31 8.84 15.38
C GLY A 66 -7.52 7.65 15.95
N LEU A 67 -6.85 6.86 15.13
CA LEU A 67 -6.02 5.72 15.55
C LEU A 67 -4.53 6.11 15.63
N PRO A 68 -3.73 5.44 16.47
CA PRO A 68 -2.28 5.45 16.32
C PRO A 68 -1.84 4.93 14.94
N GLY A 69 -0.75 5.45 14.39
CA GLY A 69 -0.28 5.10 13.03
C GLY A 69 -0.17 3.59 12.79
N MET A 70 0.35 2.83 13.76
CA MET A 70 0.45 1.36 13.68
C MET A 70 -0.89 0.69 13.37
N LEU A 71 -1.99 1.16 13.97
CA LEU A 71 -3.32 0.61 13.76
C LEU A 71 -4.01 1.22 12.53
N ALA A 72 -3.79 2.52 12.29
CA ALA A 72 -4.34 3.22 11.13
C ALA A 72 -3.88 2.61 9.80
N ASP A 73 -2.67 2.08 9.75
CA ASP A 73 -2.11 1.41 8.56
C ASP A 73 -2.80 0.08 8.20
N SER A 74 -3.52 -0.51 9.16
CA SER A 74 -4.34 -1.70 8.93
C SER A 74 -5.72 -1.36 8.36
N LEU A 75 -6.12 -0.08 8.36
CA LEU A 75 -7.39 0.32 7.76
C LEU A 75 -7.32 0.18 6.23
N PRO A 76 -8.44 -0.16 5.59
CA PRO A 76 -8.53 -0.18 4.15
C PRO A 76 -8.25 1.20 3.55
N ASP A 77 -7.90 1.20 2.27
CA ASP A 77 -7.83 2.42 1.47
C ASP A 77 -9.23 2.98 1.13
N ARG A 78 -9.25 4.03 0.30
CA ARG A 78 -10.50 4.65 -0.16
C ARG A 78 -11.44 3.66 -0.86
N TYR A 79 -10.90 2.74 -1.65
CA TYR A 79 -11.70 1.71 -2.32
C TYR A 79 -12.25 0.70 -1.30
N GLY A 80 -11.42 0.19 -0.40
CA GLY A 80 -11.87 -0.72 0.66
C GLY A 80 -12.88 -0.07 1.63
N HIS A 81 -12.73 1.22 1.94
CA HIS A 81 -13.76 1.96 2.68
C HIS A 81 -15.10 2.02 1.93
N ALA A 82 -15.09 2.19 0.60
CA ALA A 82 -16.33 2.16 -0.19
C ALA A 82 -16.99 0.78 -0.15
N LEU A 83 -16.21 -0.31 -0.18
CA LEU A 83 -16.73 -1.65 -0.03
C LEU A 83 -17.37 -1.88 1.35
N ILE A 84 -16.71 -1.44 2.44
CA ILE A 84 -17.30 -1.51 3.80
C ILE A 84 -18.61 -0.71 3.87
N ASN A 85 -18.64 0.47 3.28
CA ASN A 85 -19.85 1.30 3.28
C ASN A 85 -21.00 0.62 2.50
N ALA A 86 -20.69 -0.04 1.36
CA ALA A 86 -21.68 -0.83 0.61
C ALA A 86 -22.20 -2.02 1.44
N TRP A 87 -21.34 -2.70 2.18
CA TRP A 87 -21.72 -3.77 3.10
C TRP A 87 -22.60 -3.26 4.25
N LEU A 88 -22.29 -2.10 4.85
CA LEU A 88 -23.11 -1.47 5.89
C LEU A 88 -24.48 -1.09 5.35
N ALA A 89 -24.57 -0.53 4.15
CA ALA A 89 -25.84 -0.15 3.52
C ALA A 89 -26.78 -1.35 3.33
N GLN A 90 -26.24 -2.54 2.99
CA GLN A 90 -27.02 -3.78 2.91
C GLN A 90 -27.63 -4.19 4.26
N GLN A 91 -26.97 -3.81 5.36
CA GLN A 91 -27.45 -4.05 6.71
C GLN A 91 -28.34 -2.91 7.26
N GLY A 92 -28.64 -1.90 6.42
CA GLY A 92 -29.40 -0.73 6.84
C GLY A 92 -28.66 0.19 7.81
N ARG A 93 -27.31 0.12 7.85
CA ARG A 93 -26.46 0.94 8.72
C ARG A 93 -25.79 2.08 7.94
N PRO A 94 -25.86 3.32 8.41
CA PRO A 94 -25.13 4.43 7.77
C PRO A 94 -23.62 4.31 8.03
N PRO A 95 -22.76 4.76 7.09
CA PRO A 95 -21.29 4.66 7.21
C PRO A 95 -20.72 5.29 8.48
N GLU A 96 -21.33 6.37 8.95
CA GLU A 96 -20.91 7.13 10.13
C GLU A 96 -21.16 6.39 11.45
N SER A 97 -22.04 5.38 11.42
CA SER A 97 -22.31 4.49 12.58
C SER A 97 -21.19 3.50 12.84
N PHE A 98 -20.16 3.45 11.99
CA PHE A 98 -19.10 2.45 12.04
C PHE A 98 -17.76 3.17 12.27
N ASN A 99 -17.28 3.17 13.52
CA ASN A 99 -16.06 3.87 13.89
C ASN A 99 -14.80 3.14 13.42
N ALA A 100 -13.62 3.74 13.61
CA ALA A 100 -12.37 3.19 13.10
C ALA A 100 -12.00 1.84 13.75
N VAL A 101 -12.32 1.63 15.04
CA VAL A 101 -12.07 0.34 15.71
C VAL A 101 -12.99 -0.75 15.17
N GLU A 102 -14.26 -0.43 14.89
CA GLU A 102 -15.16 -1.36 14.21
C GLU A 102 -14.65 -1.73 12.80
N ARG A 103 -14.06 -0.76 12.07
CA ARG A 103 -13.41 -1.03 10.76
C ARG A 103 -12.20 -1.93 10.90
N LEU A 104 -11.41 -1.82 11.97
CA LEU A 104 -10.34 -2.78 12.28
C LEU A 104 -10.93 -4.18 12.54
N CYS A 105 -12.01 -4.28 13.31
CA CYS A 105 -12.72 -5.55 13.53
C CYS A 105 -13.29 -6.14 12.23
N TYR A 106 -13.76 -5.29 11.31
CA TYR A 106 -14.17 -5.74 9.98
C TYR A 106 -12.99 -6.30 9.17
N VAL A 107 -11.83 -5.67 9.23
CA VAL A 107 -10.60 -6.22 8.63
C VAL A 107 -10.23 -7.54 9.29
N GLY A 108 -10.31 -7.64 10.62
CA GLY A 108 -10.05 -8.86 11.37
C GLY A 108 -8.66 -9.43 11.06
N ARG A 109 -8.63 -10.65 10.49
CA ARG A 109 -7.38 -11.38 10.11
C ARG A 109 -6.93 -11.12 8.67
N ARG A 110 -7.68 -10.34 7.90
CA ARG A 110 -7.53 -10.18 6.45
C ARG A 110 -6.57 -9.07 6.03
N GLY A 111 -6.06 -8.27 6.97
CA GLY A 111 -5.21 -7.12 6.71
C GLY A 111 -3.89 -7.44 6.02
N MET A 112 -3.24 -6.36 5.54
CA MET A 112 -1.82 -6.40 5.20
C MET A 112 -1.01 -6.54 6.48
N GLY A 113 0.16 -7.20 6.38
CA GLY A 113 0.99 -7.47 7.54
C GLY A 113 0.43 -8.59 8.43
N ALA A 114 0.75 -8.54 9.72
CA ALA A 114 0.46 -9.61 10.68
C ALA A 114 -0.45 -9.19 11.85
N LEU A 115 -0.90 -7.92 11.89
CA LEU A 115 -1.88 -7.52 12.91
C LEU A 115 -3.26 -8.12 12.60
N GLU A 116 -3.93 -8.53 13.67
CA GLU A 116 -5.27 -9.11 13.64
C GLU A 116 -6.13 -8.47 14.73
N TYR A 117 -7.43 -8.38 14.49
CA TYR A 117 -8.37 -7.68 15.36
C TYR A 117 -9.55 -8.58 15.72
N GLU A 118 -9.84 -8.69 17.00
CA GLU A 118 -10.94 -9.48 17.53
C GLU A 118 -11.92 -8.57 18.35
N PRO A 119 -13.24 -8.75 18.22
CA PRO A 119 -13.93 -9.75 17.41
C PRO A 119 -13.86 -9.42 15.90
N SER A 120 -13.67 -10.44 15.06
CA SER A 120 -13.77 -10.28 13.61
C SER A 120 -15.25 -10.24 13.21
N VAL A 121 -15.69 -9.12 12.63
CA VAL A 121 -17.10 -8.90 12.23
C VAL A 121 -17.33 -8.86 10.72
N GLY A 122 -16.26 -8.94 9.93
CA GLY A 122 -16.33 -8.97 8.47
C GLY A 122 -16.83 -10.30 7.91
N PRO A 123 -16.99 -10.42 6.59
CA PRO A 123 -17.37 -11.67 5.94
C PRO A 123 -16.42 -12.79 6.30
N ASP A 124 -16.96 -13.98 6.53
CA ASP A 124 -16.15 -15.16 6.80
C ASP A 124 -15.25 -15.47 5.60
N ALA A 125 -13.95 -15.56 5.86
CA ALA A 125 -12.91 -15.84 4.87
C ALA A 125 -12.37 -17.28 5.02
N SER A 126 -13.02 -18.13 5.81
CA SER A 126 -12.56 -19.50 6.08
C SER A 126 -12.67 -20.44 4.88
N GLU A 127 -13.59 -20.15 3.94
CA GLU A 127 -13.78 -20.96 2.75
C GLU A 127 -13.02 -20.39 1.55
N SER A 128 -12.18 -21.24 0.94
CA SER A 128 -11.47 -20.93 -0.30
C SER A 128 -12.25 -21.55 -1.46
N HIS A 129 -12.78 -20.72 -2.36
CA HIS A 129 -13.43 -21.13 -3.60
C HIS A 129 -12.85 -20.38 -4.80
N VAL A 130 -13.07 -20.91 -5.99
CA VAL A 130 -12.62 -20.30 -7.24
C VAL A 130 -13.38 -19.00 -7.48
N ILE A 131 -12.64 -17.96 -7.82
CA ILE A 131 -13.17 -16.60 -8.04
C ILE A 131 -13.12 -16.29 -9.53
N GLN A 132 -14.22 -15.74 -10.05
CA GLN A 132 -14.28 -15.20 -11.41
C GLN A 132 -13.81 -13.74 -11.42
N VAL A 133 -12.60 -13.50 -11.90
CA VAL A 133 -11.99 -12.16 -11.90
C VAL A 133 -12.84 -11.13 -12.66
N GLY A 134 -13.42 -11.51 -13.82
CA GLY A 134 -14.30 -10.62 -14.60
C GLY A 134 -15.50 -10.12 -13.80
N ALA A 135 -16.14 -10.98 -13.01
CA ALA A 135 -17.25 -10.61 -12.13
C ALA A 135 -16.81 -9.61 -11.04
N LEU A 136 -15.61 -9.80 -10.48
CA LEU A 136 -15.03 -8.84 -9.51
C LEU A 136 -14.78 -7.47 -10.13
N VAL A 137 -14.24 -7.44 -11.35
CA VAL A 137 -13.94 -6.19 -12.09
C VAL A 137 -15.21 -5.40 -12.37
N GLU A 138 -16.27 -6.06 -12.86
CA GLU A 138 -17.55 -5.42 -13.11
C GLU A 138 -18.19 -4.87 -11.85
N LEU A 139 -18.14 -5.62 -10.77
CA LEU A 139 -18.68 -5.20 -9.49
C LEU A 139 -17.87 -4.06 -8.87
N ALA A 140 -16.54 -4.10 -8.93
CA ALA A 140 -15.67 -3.01 -8.52
C ALA A 140 -16.02 -1.71 -9.26
N GLY A 141 -16.23 -1.80 -10.57
CA GLY A 141 -16.67 -0.67 -11.40
C GLY A 141 -18.02 -0.09 -10.97
N ARG A 142 -18.97 -0.94 -10.55
CA ARG A 142 -20.27 -0.48 -10.02
C ARG A 142 -20.13 0.21 -8.67
N VAL A 143 -19.47 -0.40 -7.71
CA VAL A 143 -19.23 0.19 -6.38
C VAL A 143 -18.60 1.58 -6.48
N ILE A 144 -17.68 1.75 -7.42
CA ILE A 144 -17.00 3.03 -7.62
C ILE A 144 -17.93 4.07 -8.24
N ARG A 145 -18.74 3.71 -9.26
CA ARG A 145 -19.67 4.63 -9.93
C ARG A 145 -20.82 5.08 -9.02
N GLU A 146 -21.26 4.21 -8.13
CA GLU A 146 -22.43 4.43 -7.28
C GLU A 146 -22.09 5.08 -5.93
N ARG A 147 -20.82 5.45 -5.68
CA ARG A 147 -20.36 6.12 -4.45
C ARG A 147 -21.19 7.33 -4.01
N GLY A 148 -21.85 8.02 -4.95
CA GLY A 148 -22.70 9.18 -4.69
C GLY A 148 -24.19 8.87 -4.55
N ARG A 149 -24.63 7.60 -4.71
CA ARG A 149 -26.03 7.19 -4.70
C ARG A 149 -26.22 6.00 -3.76
N LEU A 150 -25.81 6.15 -2.52
CA LEU A 150 -25.84 5.10 -1.47
C LEU A 150 -27.27 4.63 -1.08
N ASP A 151 -28.32 5.15 -1.70
CA ASP A 151 -29.71 4.76 -1.47
C ASP A 151 -30.22 3.61 -2.36
N THR A 152 -29.44 3.16 -3.33
CA THR A 152 -29.85 2.07 -4.23
C THR A 152 -29.27 0.75 -3.76
N ARG A 153 -30.16 -0.19 -3.41
CA ARG A 153 -29.78 -1.62 -3.28
C ARG A 153 -29.03 -2.03 -4.54
N LEU A 154 -27.77 -2.44 -4.35
CA LEU A 154 -26.99 -3.04 -5.44
C LEU A 154 -27.76 -4.30 -5.88
N ASP A 155 -28.40 -4.25 -7.05
CA ASP A 155 -29.10 -5.38 -7.67
C ASP A 155 -28.06 -6.33 -8.30
N VAL A 156 -27.23 -6.90 -7.44
CA VAL A 156 -26.15 -7.84 -7.76
C VAL A 156 -26.38 -9.08 -6.95
N GLY A 157 -26.12 -10.24 -7.55
CA GLY A 157 -26.21 -11.50 -6.82
C GLY A 157 -25.41 -11.43 -5.51
N GLU A 158 -26.02 -11.84 -4.41
CA GLU A 158 -25.44 -11.76 -3.05
C GLU A 158 -24.02 -12.39 -2.98
N ASP A 159 -23.77 -13.41 -3.81
CA ASP A 159 -22.49 -14.11 -3.84
C ASP A 159 -21.35 -13.24 -4.42
N ALA A 160 -21.60 -12.50 -5.50
CA ALA A 160 -20.57 -11.63 -6.09
C ALA A 160 -20.17 -10.48 -5.15
N ILE A 161 -21.15 -9.92 -4.42
CA ILE A 161 -20.87 -8.90 -3.39
C ILE A 161 -20.06 -9.53 -2.26
N ARG A 162 -20.42 -10.72 -1.82
CA ARG A 162 -19.68 -11.42 -0.77
C ARG A 162 -18.24 -11.68 -1.18
N ASP A 163 -17.98 -12.05 -2.43
CA ASP A 163 -16.65 -12.32 -2.95
C ASP A 163 -15.80 -11.05 -3.01
N ILE A 164 -16.32 -9.93 -3.52
CA ILE A 164 -15.55 -8.69 -3.56
C ILE A 164 -15.26 -8.15 -2.16
N LEU A 165 -16.20 -8.30 -1.21
CA LEU A 165 -16.01 -7.94 0.19
C LEU A 165 -14.95 -8.81 0.88
N ARG A 166 -14.83 -10.08 0.47
CA ARG A 166 -13.80 -10.99 0.98
C ARG A 166 -12.41 -10.61 0.47
N VAL A 167 -12.26 -10.22 -0.79
CA VAL A 167 -10.95 -10.03 -1.43
C VAL A 167 -10.49 -8.58 -1.55
N GLY A 168 -11.41 -7.62 -1.50
CA GLY A 168 -11.15 -6.22 -1.91
C GLY A 168 -10.83 -5.23 -0.80
N THR A 169 -10.81 -5.60 0.49
CA THR A 169 -10.88 -4.62 1.59
C THR A 169 -9.58 -4.32 2.31
N SER A 170 -8.44 -4.90 1.94
CA SER A 170 -7.30 -4.94 2.88
C SER A 170 -5.98 -4.37 2.38
N ALA A 171 -5.90 -3.84 1.16
CA ALA A 171 -4.64 -3.30 0.62
C ALA A 171 -4.74 -1.78 0.40
N GLY A 172 -3.69 -1.03 0.77
CA GLY A 172 -3.61 0.43 0.61
C GLY A 172 -3.59 0.91 -0.85
N GLY A 173 -3.90 2.21 -1.10
CA GLY A 173 -3.88 2.86 -2.42
C GLY A 173 -5.29 3.14 -2.99
N ALA A 174 -5.39 4.02 -4.00
CA ALA A 174 -6.67 4.57 -4.49
C ALA A 174 -7.40 3.70 -5.52
N ARG A 175 -6.71 2.71 -6.12
CA ARG A 175 -7.26 1.89 -7.21
C ARG A 175 -7.98 0.66 -6.70
N ALA A 176 -9.01 0.24 -7.45
CA ALA A 176 -9.71 -1.01 -7.20
C ALA A 176 -8.74 -2.20 -7.32
N LYS A 177 -8.74 -3.06 -6.30
CA LYS A 177 -7.83 -4.19 -6.20
C LYS A 177 -8.42 -5.33 -5.39
N ALA A 178 -7.85 -6.52 -5.54
CA ALA A 178 -8.20 -7.70 -4.78
C ALA A 178 -6.96 -8.41 -4.22
N LEU A 179 -7.10 -9.00 -3.04
CA LEU A 179 -6.13 -9.94 -2.48
C LEU A 179 -6.52 -11.35 -2.92
N ILE A 180 -5.73 -11.93 -3.79
CA ILE A 180 -5.99 -13.24 -4.38
C ILE A 180 -4.88 -14.22 -4.04
N ALA A 181 -5.22 -15.50 -4.16
CA ALA A 181 -4.27 -16.59 -4.29
C ALA A 181 -4.38 -17.15 -5.71
N TRP A 182 -3.26 -17.30 -6.39
CA TRP A 182 -3.19 -17.76 -7.75
C TRP A 182 -2.27 -18.97 -7.88
N ASN A 183 -2.71 -19.97 -8.64
CA ASN A 183 -1.93 -21.14 -8.96
C ASN A 183 -1.49 -21.04 -10.43
N PRO A 184 -0.17 -20.92 -10.71
CA PRO A 184 0.34 -20.77 -12.07
C PRO A 184 0.21 -22.01 -12.96
N GLU A 185 -0.02 -23.21 -12.38
CA GLU A 185 -0.14 -24.45 -13.14
C GLU A 185 -1.56 -24.67 -13.65
N THR A 186 -2.58 -24.28 -12.86
CA THR A 186 -4.00 -24.48 -13.18
C THR A 186 -4.69 -23.19 -13.62
N ASP A 187 -4.04 -22.04 -13.45
CA ASP A 187 -4.58 -20.69 -13.63
C ASP A 187 -5.77 -20.36 -12.72
N ASP A 188 -5.99 -21.18 -11.69
CA ASP A 188 -7.05 -20.95 -10.72
C ASP A 188 -6.76 -19.72 -9.85
N VAL A 189 -7.80 -18.89 -9.68
CA VAL A 189 -7.79 -17.75 -8.76
C VAL A 189 -8.73 -18.05 -7.60
N ARG A 190 -8.25 -17.86 -6.38
CA ARG A 190 -9.00 -18.02 -5.13
C ARG A 190 -8.88 -16.80 -4.24
N SER A 191 -9.66 -16.73 -3.17
CA SER A 191 -9.48 -15.72 -2.14
C SER A 191 -8.08 -15.83 -1.50
N GLY A 192 -7.31 -14.75 -1.50
CA GLY A 192 -6.02 -14.66 -0.80
C GLY A 192 -6.15 -14.47 0.72
N GLN A 193 -7.35 -14.59 1.27
CA GLN A 193 -7.65 -14.37 2.68
C GLN A 193 -7.71 -15.67 3.49
N ALA A 194 -8.00 -16.80 2.84
CA ALA A 194 -7.98 -18.14 3.41
C ALA A 194 -6.71 -18.87 3.00
N HIS A 195 -6.41 -20.00 3.66
CA HIS A 195 -5.36 -20.90 3.16
C HIS A 195 -5.81 -21.52 1.84
N PRO A 196 -5.16 -21.19 0.71
CA PRO A 196 -5.69 -21.53 -0.61
C PRO A 196 -5.42 -22.99 -1.02
N GLY A 197 -4.62 -23.73 -0.26
CA GLY A 197 -4.11 -25.06 -0.61
C GLY A 197 -2.72 -25.01 -1.27
N ASP A 198 -2.20 -26.18 -1.60
CA ASP A 198 -0.87 -26.32 -2.21
C ASP A 198 -0.83 -25.75 -3.63
N GLY A 199 0.32 -25.26 -4.05
CA GLY A 199 0.54 -24.70 -5.38
C GLY A 199 0.07 -23.24 -5.58
N PHE A 200 -0.61 -22.66 -4.57
CA PHE A 200 -1.06 -21.28 -4.64
C PHE A 200 -0.07 -20.32 -3.99
N THR A 201 0.05 -19.14 -4.56
CA THR A 201 0.82 -18.02 -4.01
C THR A 201 -0.08 -16.80 -3.84
N HIS A 202 0.28 -15.91 -2.90
CA HIS A 202 -0.55 -14.74 -2.55
C HIS A 202 -0.17 -13.51 -3.39
N TRP A 203 -1.18 -12.84 -3.96
CA TRP A 203 -1.01 -11.70 -4.85
C TRP A 203 -1.94 -10.55 -4.52
N ILE A 204 -1.52 -9.35 -4.89
CA ILE A 204 -2.39 -8.19 -5.04
C ILE A 204 -2.68 -8.06 -6.53
N LEU A 205 -3.95 -8.09 -6.91
CA LEU A 205 -4.44 -7.88 -8.26
C LEU A 205 -5.07 -6.50 -8.37
N LYS A 206 -4.49 -5.58 -9.14
CA LYS A 206 -5.04 -4.25 -9.42
C LYS A 206 -5.83 -4.29 -10.72
N PHE A 207 -7.11 -3.91 -10.64
CA PHE A 207 -8.01 -4.01 -11.79
C PHE A 207 -7.74 -2.92 -12.81
N ASP A 208 -7.51 -3.32 -14.06
CA ASP A 208 -7.40 -2.39 -15.19
C ASP A 208 -8.79 -1.94 -15.66
N GLY A 209 -8.90 -0.67 -16.09
CA GLY A 209 -10.16 -0.11 -16.60
C GLY A 209 -11.19 0.23 -15.51
N VAL A 210 -10.84 0.11 -14.22
CA VAL A 210 -11.72 0.47 -13.10
C VAL A 210 -11.19 1.73 -12.42
N THR A 211 -11.81 2.87 -12.72
CA THR A 211 -11.43 4.17 -12.16
C THR A 211 -12.57 4.79 -11.38
N GLY A 212 -12.27 5.38 -10.26
CA GLY A 212 -13.20 6.13 -9.40
C GLY A 212 -12.55 7.35 -8.77
N ASP A 213 -11.35 7.68 -9.18
CA ASP A 213 -10.69 8.89 -8.72
C ASP A 213 -10.89 9.99 -9.74
N ALA A 214 -11.55 11.10 -9.34
CA ALA A 214 -11.66 12.33 -10.13
C ALA A 214 -10.29 12.98 -10.39
N ARG A 215 -9.22 12.49 -9.74
CA ARG A 215 -7.83 12.90 -9.96
C ARG A 215 -7.15 12.14 -11.11
N ILE A 216 -7.75 11.05 -11.59
CA ILE A 216 -7.31 10.34 -12.79
C ILE A 216 -8.15 10.89 -13.94
N GLU A 217 -7.52 11.66 -14.80
CA GLU A 217 -8.19 12.34 -15.91
C GLU A 217 -8.90 11.36 -16.85
N VAL A 218 -10.02 11.86 -17.38
CA VAL A 218 -10.84 11.21 -18.40
C VAL A 218 -9.95 10.84 -19.60
N GLY A 219 -9.77 9.54 -19.85
CA GLY A 219 -9.00 9.01 -20.97
C GLY A 219 -7.92 7.99 -20.61
N GLN A 220 -7.51 7.88 -19.34
CA GLN A 220 -6.44 6.97 -18.89
C GLN A 220 -6.96 5.75 -18.13
N SER A 221 -8.19 5.33 -18.33
CA SER A 221 -8.77 4.22 -17.54
C SER A 221 -8.30 2.82 -17.96
N ALA A 222 -7.85 2.64 -19.20
CA ALA A 222 -7.39 1.36 -19.72
C ALA A 222 -5.88 1.39 -20.00
N GLY A 223 -5.19 0.27 -19.74
CA GLY A 223 -3.75 0.11 -19.99
C GLY A 223 -2.84 0.50 -18.82
N TYR A 224 -3.38 0.95 -17.72
CA TYR A 224 -2.57 1.35 -16.56
C TYR A 224 -1.89 0.16 -15.87
N GLY A 225 -2.51 -1.02 -15.93
CA GLY A 225 -1.89 -2.25 -15.45
C GLY A 225 -0.62 -2.59 -16.22
N ALA A 226 -0.64 -2.39 -17.55
CA ALA A 226 0.53 -2.58 -18.39
C ALA A 226 1.66 -1.58 -18.08
N ILE A 227 1.31 -0.30 -17.81
CA ILE A 227 2.29 0.74 -17.45
C ILE A 227 2.94 0.39 -16.10
N GLU A 228 2.17 0.03 -15.08
CA GLU A 228 2.71 -0.34 -13.76
C GLU A 228 3.60 -1.59 -13.85
N TYR A 229 3.21 -2.57 -14.67
CA TYR A 229 4.05 -3.74 -14.95
C TYR A 229 5.37 -3.35 -15.64
N ALA A 230 5.32 -2.54 -16.70
CA ALA A 230 6.50 -2.07 -17.41
C ALA A 230 7.45 -1.30 -16.48
N TYR A 231 6.90 -0.43 -15.63
CA TYR A 231 7.67 0.27 -14.60
C TYR A 231 8.33 -0.69 -13.60
N SER A 232 7.64 -1.75 -13.19
CA SER A 232 8.22 -2.75 -12.29
C SER A 232 9.38 -3.51 -12.93
N VAL A 233 9.33 -3.75 -14.26
CA VAL A 233 10.43 -4.36 -15.02
C VAL A 233 11.61 -3.41 -15.13
N MET A 234 11.36 -2.13 -15.48
CA MET A 234 12.39 -1.09 -15.57
C MET A 234 13.03 -0.83 -14.19
N ALA A 235 12.25 -0.81 -13.10
CA ALA A 235 12.77 -0.65 -11.75
C ALA A 235 13.73 -1.78 -11.35
N ARG A 236 13.41 -3.04 -11.68
CA ARG A 236 14.34 -4.16 -11.47
C ARG A 236 15.62 -4.00 -12.29
N ARG A 237 15.55 -3.52 -13.55
CA ARG A 237 16.74 -3.22 -14.36
C ARG A 237 17.58 -2.10 -13.77
N ALA A 238 16.94 -1.13 -13.10
CA ALA A 238 17.63 -0.09 -12.34
C ALA A 238 18.18 -0.56 -10.98
N GLY A 239 18.08 -1.87 -10.66
CA GLY A 239 18.54 -2.45 -9.41
C GLY A 239 17.63 -2.23 -8.20
N VAL A 240 16.41 -1.74 -8.41
CA VAL A 240 15.40 -1.61 -7.33
C VAL A 240 14.85 -2.99 -6.97
N ALA A 241 14.83 -3.32 -5.70
CA ALA A 241 14.25 -4.55 -5.18
C ALA A 241 12.71 -4.50 -5.29
N MET A 242 12.16 -5.21 -6.26
CA MET A 242 10.72 -5.34 -6.52
C MET A 242 10.23 -6.74 -6.16
N PRO A 243 8.98 -6.92 -5.75
CA PRO A 243 8.37 -8.24 -5.69
C PRO A 243 8.25 -8.83 -7.10
N GLU A 244 7.93 -10.11 -7.20
CA GLU A 244 7.51 -10.68 -8.48
C GLU A 244 6.25 -9.96 -8.98
N THR A 245 6.22 -9.60 -10.27
CA THR A 245 5.09 -8.92 -10.89
C THR A 245 4.72 -9.61 -12.19
N ARG A 246 3.42 -9.59 -12.51
CA ARG A 246 2.87 -10.19 -13.74
C ARG A 246 1.73 -9.36 -14.29
N LEU A 247 1.41 -9.58 -15.56
CA LEU A 247 0.14 -9.20 -16.16
C LEU A 247 -0.80 -10.41 -16.11
N PHE A 248 -2.01 -10.19 -15.59
CA PHE A 248 -3.09 -11.16 -15.63
C PHE A 248 -4.09 -10.71 -16.72
N GLU A 249 -4.24 -11.53 -17.75
CA GLU A 249 -5.10 -11.22 -18.89
C GLU A 249 -6.49 -11.82 -18.67
N GLU A 250 -7.52 -10.97 -18.72
CA GLU A 250 -8.92 -11.38 -18.59
C GLU A 250 -9.83 -10.45 -19.40
N GLY A 251 -10.70 -11.01 -20.25
CA GLY A 251 -11.69 -10.24 -20.99
C GLY A 251 -11.11 -9.11 -21.85
N GLY A 252 -9.88 -9.25 -22.37
CA GLY A 252 -9.16 -8.24 -23.13
C GLY A 252 -8.55 -7.11 -22.28
N ARG A 253 -8.57 -7.24 -20.95
CA ARG A 253 -7.89 -6.35 -19.99
C ARG A 253 -6.59 -6.95 -19.54
N ARG A 254 -5.66 -6.10 -19.12
CA ARG A 254 -4.36 -6.48 -18.56
C ARG A 254 -4.23 -5.95 -17.14
N HIS A 255 -4.56 -6.78 -16.19
CA HIS A 255 -4.49 -6.46 -14.77
C HIS A 255 -3.06 -6.59 -14.27
N PHE A 256 -2.60 -5.64 -13.45
CA PHE A 256 -1.31 -5.76 -12.79
C PHE A 256 -1.40 -6.68 -11.58
N MET A 257 -0.48 -7.62 -11.47
CA MET A 257 -0.32 -8.48 -10.29
C MET A 257 1.04 -8.26 -9.65
N ALA A 258 1.06 -8.12 -8.33
CA ALA A 258 2.28 -8.14 -7.52
C ALA A 258 2.19 -9.21 -6.43
N ARG A 259 3.21 -10.05 -6.31
CA ARG A 259 3.30 -11.05 -5.25
C ARG A 259 3.37 -10.37 -3.89
N ARG A 260 2.58 -10.83 -2.94
CA ARG A 260 2.59 -10.28 -1.58
C ARG A 260 3.92 -10.62 -0.91
N PHE A 261 4.62 -9.60 -0.47
CA PHE A 261 5.88 -9.74 0.27
C PHE A 261 5.70 -9.77 1.79
N ASP A 262 4.48 -9.54 2.27
CA ASP A 262 4.09 -9.71 3.68
C ASP A 262 3.61 -11.13 3.99
N ARG A 263 3.78 -12.04 3.05
CA ARG A 263 3.56 -13.49 3.18
C ARG A 263 4.82 -14.23 2.78
N THR A 264 5.22 -15.22 3.57
CA THR A 264 6.26 -16.18 3.19
C THR A 264 5.69 -17.22 2.21
N ASP A 265 6.55 -18.04 1.63
CA ASP A 265 6.14 -19.13 0.74
C ASP A 265 5.28 -20.18 1.47
N ASP A 266 5.50 -20.34 2.77
CA ASP A 266 4.70 -21.21 3.64
C ASP A 266 3.37 -20.56 4.09
N GLY A 267 3.08 -19.32 3.65
CA GLY A 267 1.87 -18.57 3.99
C GLY A 267 1.94 -17.84 5.34
N ASP A 268 3.07 -17.89 6.05
CA ASP A 268 3.26 -17.15 7.29
C ASP A 268 3.25 -15.63 7.06
N LYS A 269 2.69 -14.89 8.02
CA LYS A 269 2.60 -13.43 7.95
C LYS A 269 3.87 -12.76 8.47
N LEU A 270 4.38 -11.78 7.74
CA LEU A 270 5.33 -10.78 8.24
C LEU A 270 4.57 -9.55 8.71
N HIS A 271 4.99 -8.94 9.82
CA HIS A 271 4.42 -7.66 10.23
C HIS A 271 4.89 -6.56 9.28
N MET A 272 3.99 -5.63 8.94
CA MET A 272 4.26 -4.56 7.98
C MET A 272 3.74 -3.23 8.51
N GLN A 273 4.53 -2.17 8.36
CA GLN A 273 4.10 -0.79 8.58
C GLN A 273 4.73 0.14 7.54
N SER A 274 3.97 1.15 7.12
CA SER A 274 4.47 2.22 6.27
C SER A 274 5.35 3.23 7.05
N LEU A 275 6.12 4.03 6.30
CA LEU A 275 6.84 5.19 6.86
C LEU A 275 5.85 6.14 7.55
N GLY A 276 4.68 6.36 6.93
CA GLY A 276 3.62 7.18 7.51
C GLY A 276 3.15 6.67 8.86
N ALA A 277 2.97 5.36 9.01
CA ALA A 277 2.55 4.74 10.26
C ALA A 277 3.62 4.82 11.35
N LEU A 278 4.87 4.50 11.02
CA LEU A 278 5.98 4.48 11.98
C LEU A 278 6.35 5.86 12.51
N LEU A 279 6.20 6.92 11.69
CA LEU A 279 6.57 8.29 12.03
C LEU A 279 5.35 9.21 12.28
N HIS A 280 4.12 8.69 12.20
CA HIS A 280 2.89 9.48 12.28
C HIS A 280 2.87 10.63 11.24
N PHE A 281 3.31 10.35 10.02
CA PHE A 281 3.32 11.29 8.92
C PHE A 281 2.01 11.25 8.15
N ASP A 282 1.37 12.43 8.02
CA ASP A 282 0.17 12.56 7.20
C ASP A 282 0.54 12.56 5.71
N TYR A 283 0.10 11.54 4.99
CA TYR A 283 0.35 11.38 3.56
C TYR A 283 -0.39 12.40 2.68
N ASN A 284 -1.40 13.11 3.23
CA ASN A 284 -2.12 14.16 2.50
C ASN A 284 -1.35 15.48 2.45
N LEU A 285 -0.32 15.65 3.28
CA LEU A 285 0.48 16.86 3.36
C LEU A 285 1.67 16.81 2.39
N ALA A 286 1.40 17.14 1.14
CA ALA A 286 2.41 17.16 0.09
C ALA A 286 3.61 18.06 0.42
N GLY A 287 4.84 17.52 0.40
CA GLY A 287 6.09 18.23 0.69
C GLY A 287 6.41 18.42 2.17
N ALA A 288 5.52 18.01 3.09
CA ALA A 288 5.78 18.09 4.53
C ALA A 288 6.87 17.10 5.00
N HIS A 289 7.11 16.05 4.25
CA HIS A 289 8.02 14.96 4.60
C HIS A 289 9.07 14.76 3.51
N GLY A 290 10.31 14.46 3.90
CA GLY A 290 11.42 14.24 2.99
C GLY A 290 11.94 12.81 2.99
N TYR A 291 12.63 12.43 1.91
CA TYR A 291 13.31 11.15 1.81
C TYR A 291 14.41 10.98 2.86
N GLU A 292 15.01 12.07 3.33
CA GLU A 292 16.00 12.10 4.41
C GLU A 292 15.46 11.45 5.69
N GLN A 293 14.17 11.69 6.00
CA GLN A 293 13.51 11.10 7.16
C GLN A 293 13.32 9.59 7.02
N ALA A 294 13.06 9.12 5.80
CA ALA A 294 13.01 7.68 5.52
C ALA A 294 14.39 7.01 5.71
N LEU A 295 15.46 7.65 5.20
CA LEU A 295 16.83 7.16 5.36
C LEU A 295 17.28 7.16 6.83
N GLN A 296 16.87 8.17 7.61
CA GLN A 296 17.11 8.22 9.05
C GLN A 296 16.37 7.11 9.81
N LEU A 297 15.09 6.83 9.44
CA LEU A 297 14.33 5.76 10.06
C LEU A 297 14.95 4.39 9.79
N ILE A 298 15.42 4.14 8.56
CA ILE A 298 16.14 2.90 8.20
C ILE A 298 17.28 2.64 9.19
N ARG A 299 18.08 3.66 9.45
CA ARG A 299 19.20 3.55 10.40
C ARG A 299 18.72 3.38 11.85
N ARG A 300 17.68 4.11 12.26
CA ARG A 300 17.08 4.01 13.59
C ARG A 300 16.51 2.61 13.88
N LEU A 301 16.00 1.93 12.85
CA LEU A 301 15.52 0.55 12.94
C LEU A 301 16.65 -0.50 12.87
N GLY A 302 17.91 -0.07 12.84
CA GLY A 302 19.09 -0.94 12.88
C GLY A 302 19.43 -1.63 11.55
N MET A 303 18.92 -1.11 10.43
CA MET A 303 19.24 -1.64 9.10
C MET A 303 20.61 -1.15 8.61
N GLY A 304 21.24 -1.93 7.72
CA GLY A 304 22.54 -1.64 7.14
C GLY A 304 22.52 -0.57 6.05
N MET A 305 23.71 -0.24 5.54
CA MET A 305 23.88 0.72 4.45
C MET A 305 23.24 0.26 3.15
N ASP A 306 23.17 -1.04 2.91
CA ASP A 306 22.45 -1.65 1.79
C ASP A 306 20.99 -1.22 1.71
N ALA A 307 20.27 -1.15 2.84
CA ALA A 307 18.90 -0.64 2.90
C ALA A 307 18.82 0.88 2.67
N VAL A 308 19.84 1.63 3.12
CA VAL A 308 19.96 3.08 2.85
C VAL A 308 20.15 3.31 1.35
N GLU A 309 21.09 2.61 0.72
CA GLU A 309 21.35 2.71 -0.73
C GLU A 309 20.14 2.27 -1.57
N GLU A 310 19.46 1.21 -1.15
CA GLU A 310 18.22 0.76 -1.80
C GLU A 310 17.13 1.84 -1.76
N GLN A 311 16.88 2.44 -0.59
CA GLN A 311 15.87 3.51 -0.49
C GLN A 311 16.29 4.78 -1.23
N PHE A 312 17.58 5.10 -1.26
CA PHE A 312 18.11 6.19 -2.08
C PHE A 312 17.92 5.90 -3.58
N ARG A 313 18.16 4.67 -4.02
CA ARG A 313 17.92 4.23 -5.40
C ARG A 313 16.44 4.40 -5.81
N ARG A 314 15.50 4.03 -4.92
CA ARG A 314 14.05 4.23 -5.15
C ARG A 314 13.71 5.72 -5.30
N MET A 315 14.27 6.58 -4.46
CA MET A 315 14.13 8.03 -4.58
C MET A 315 14.61 8.51 -5.95
N VAL A 316 15.82 8.12 -6.37
CA VAL A 316 16.38 8.50 -7.67
C VAL A 316 15.51 7.95 -8.81
N PHE A 317 15.04 6.70 -8.71
CA PHE A 317 14.14 6.11 -9.70
C PHE A 317 12.84 6.91 -9.82
N ASN A 318 12.18 7.24 -8.73
CA ASN A 318 10.95 8.05 -8.72
C ASN A 318 11.17 9.41 -9.39
N ILE A 319 12.31 10.07 -9.11
CA ILE A 319 12.65 11.36 -9.70
C ILE A 319 12.88 11.24 -11.21
N VAL A 320 13.72 10.29 -11.63
CA VAL A 320 14.10 10.12 -13.04
C VAL A 320 12.90 9.71 -13.89
N THR A 321 12.06 8.82 -13.40
CA THR A 321 10.96 8.22 -14.15
C THR A 321 9.59 8.90 -13.94
N ARG A 322 9.55 10.02 -13.20
CA ARG A 322 8.30 10.77 -12.93
C ARG A 322 7.24 9.96 -12.19
N ASN A 323 7.64 9.13 -11.24
CA ASN A 323 6.72 8.60 -10.26
C ASN A 323 6.51 9.63 -9.14
N GLN A 324 5.56 10.56 -9.34
CA GLN A 324 5.33 11.70 -8.45
C GLN A 324 4.20 11.48 -7.43
N ASP A 325 3.66 10.26 -7.35
CA ASP A 325 2.77 9.82 -6.27
C ASP A 325 3.57 9.10 -5.14
N ASP A 326 4.77 9.59 -4.90
CA ASP A 326 5.79 9.03 -4.01
C ASP A 326 5.59 9.45 -2.54
N HIS A 327 4.40 9.25 -1.99
CA HIS A 327 4.07 9.63 -0.63
C HIS A 327 4.55 8.61 0.43
N VAL A 328 4.53 9.04 1.69
CA VAL A 328 5.06 8.27 2.85
C VAL A 328 4.39 6.91 3.09
N LYS A 329 3.23 6.62 2.51
CA LYS A 329 2.61 5.29 2.56
C LYS A 329 3.19 4.32 1.52
N ASN A 330 3.93 4.80 0.50
CA ASN A 330 4.57 3.99 -0.53
C ASN A 330 5.98 3.53 -0.14
N ILE A 331 6.41 3.79 1.09
CA ILE A 331 7.61 3.23 1.71
C ILE A 331 7.15 2.41 2.91
N ALA A 332 7.49 1.12 2.95
CA ALA A 332 7.10 0.23 4.03
C ALA A 332 8.26 -0.60 4.56
N PHE A 333 8.06 -1.10 5.76
CA PHE A 333 9.01 -1.89 6.50
C PHE A 333 8.35 -3.19 6.94
N LEU A 334 9.11 -4.28 6.89
CA LEU A 334 8.70 -5.60 7.34
C LEU A 334 9.41 -5.96 8.64
N MET A 335 8.74 -6.69 9.51
CA MET A 335 9.35 -7.22 10.71
C MET A 335 9.05 -8.70 10.82
N ASP A 336 10.08 -9.50 11.11
CA ASP A 336 9.95 -10.93 11.35
C ASP A 336 9.50 -11.25 12.80
N ARG A 337 9.24 -12.51 13.08
CA ARG A 337 8.81 -12.99 14.40
C ARG A 337 9.86 -12.77 15.51
N LYS A 338 11.12 -12.43 15.16
CA LYS A 338 12.20 -12.11 16.10
C LYS A 338 12.29 -10.60 16.39
N GLY A 339 11.42 -9.79 15.78
CA GLY A 339 11.44 -8.34 15.92
C GLY A 339 12.49 -7.63 15.06
N LYS A 340 13.08 -8.33 14.07
CA LYS A 340 14.06 -7.74 13.17
C LYS A 340 13.35 -7.04 12.03
N TRP A 341 13.62 -5.74 11.87
CA TRP A 341 13.12 -4.91 10.78
C TRP A 341 13.94 -5.04 9.50
N SER A 342 13.27 -4.95 8.37
CA SER A 342 13.85 -4.85 7.03
C SER A 342 13.02 -3.90 6.17
N LEU A 343 13.65 -3.30 5.15
CA LEU A 343 12.93 -2.53 4.15
C LEU A 343 12.11 -3.50 3.27
N SER A 344 10.82 -3.20 3.02
CA SER A 344 10.02 -4.02 2.10
C SER A 344 10.56 -3.92 0.67
N PRO A 345 10.26 -4.87 -0.22
CA PRO A 345 10.35 -4.60 -1.66
C PRO A 345 9.58 -3.33 -2.02
N ALA A 346 9.99 -2.65 -3.11
CA ALA A 346 9.28 -1.47 -3.60
C ALA A 346 7.91 -1.85 -4.18
N PHE A 347 6.92 -0.99 -4.04
CA PHE A 347 5.57 -1.18 -4.56
C PHE A 347 4.98 0.18 -4.96
N ASP A 348 3.86 0.17 -5.68
CA ASP A 348 3.24 1.37 -6.25
C ASP A 348 4.22 2.21 -7.07
N ILE A 349 5.11 1.52 -7.81
CA ILE A 349 6.07 2.11 -8.74
C ILE A 349 5.41 2.17 -10.12
N THR A 350 5.02 3.37 -10.55
CA THR A 350 4.35 3.59 -11.84
C THR A 350 4.58 5.01 -12.34
N TRP A 351 4.25 5.28 -13.60
CA TRP A 351 4.19 6.65 -14.09
C TRP A 351 3.05 7.40 -13.43
N SER A 352 3.38 8.51 -12.77
CA SER A 352 2.44 9.36 -12.04
C SER A 352 2.84 10.82 -12.21
N TYR A 353 2.61 11.37 -13.42
CA TYR A 353 2.96 12.74 -13.73
C TYR A 353 1.84 13.44 -14.51
N ASN A 354 1.30 14.50 -13.92
CA ASN A 354 0.40 15.42 -14.57
C ASN A 354 0.84 16.85 -14.24
N PRO A 355 1.41 17.60 -15.19
CA PRO A 355 1.92 18.95 -14.93
C PRO A 355 0.82 19.96 -14.53
N GLU A 356 -0.44 19.69 -14.88
CA GLU A 356 -1.60 20.52 -14.54
C GLU A 356 -2.37 20.00 -13.32
N GLY A 357 -1.97 18.83 -12.77
CA GLY A 357 -2.65 18.19 -11.66
C GLY A 357 -2.23 18.77 -10.30
N ASP A 358 -3.19 18.93 -9.39
CA ASP A 358 -2.92 19.41 -8.02
C ASP A 358 -2.01 18.48 -7.22
N TRP A 359 -2.05 17.18 -7.52
CA TRP A 359 -1.33 16.16 -6.74
C TRP A 359 -0.02 15.72 -7.39
N THR A 360 -0.04 15.28 -8.63
CA THR A 360 1.11 14.68 -9.32
C THR A 360 1.89 15.64 -10.23
N SER A 361 1.69 16.97 -10.11
CA SER A 361 2.52 17.95 -10.79
C SER A 361 3.94 18.05 -10.19
N ARG A 362 4.10 17.66 -8.91
CA ARG A 362 5.37 17.63 -8.16
C ARG A 362 5.40 16.38 -7.27
N HIS A 363 6.60 15.99 -6.84
CA HIS A 363 6.78 14.90 -5.88
C HIS A 363 6.05 15.15 -4.57
N GLN A 364 5.54 14.07 -3.94
CA GLN A 364 4.86 14.17 -2.64
C GLN A 364 5.87 14.26 -1.49
N MET A 365 7.00 13.60 -1.60
CA MET A 365 8.10 13.77 -0.66
C MET A 365 9.14 14.75 -1.21
N SER A 366 9.80 15.48 -0.30
CA SER A 366 10.89 16.39 -0.65
C SER A 366 12.25 15.68 -0.70
N VAL A 367 13.16 16.24 -1.48
CA VAL A 367 14.57 15.88 -1.56
C VAL A 367 15.38 17.17 -1.39
N ASN A 368 16.18 17.28 -0.35
CA ASN A 368 16.88 18.50 0.04
C ASN A 368 15.96 19.74 0.09
N GLY A 369 14.72 19.53 0.63
CA GLY A 369 13.70 20.57 0.75
C GLY A 369 12.97 20.94 -0.54
N LYS A 370 13.29 20.33 -1.68
CA LYS A 370 12.66 20.55 -2.98
C LYS A 370 11.66 19.44 -3.33
N ARG A 371 10.67 19.75 -4.14
CA ARG A 371 9.70 18.80 -4.70
C ARG A 371 9.78 18.67 -6.23
N ASP A 372 10.57 19.52 -6.88
CA ASP A 372 10.85 19.54 -8.31
C ASP A 372 12.18 20.28 -8.55
N ASP A 373 12.60 20.41 -9.83
CA ASP A 373 13.83 21.11 -10.25
C ASP A 373 15.09 20.64 -9.49
N PHE A 374 15.18 19.32 -9.32
CA PHE A 374 16.31 18.70 -8.63
C PHE A 374 17.60 18.86 -9.44
N LEU A 375 18.68 19.12 -8.73
CA LEU A 375 20.04 19.17 -9.25
C LEU A 375 20.87 18.02 -8.67
N THR A 376 21.98 17.70 -9.30
CA THR A 376 22.95 16.71 -8.76
C THR A 376 23.42 17.07 -7.34
N ALA A 377 23.51 18.35 -7.01
CA ALA A 377 23.85 18.81 -5.67
C ALA A 377 22.81 18.42 -4.60
N ASP A 378 21.52 18.31 -4.98
CA ASP A 378 20.48 17.88 -4.04
C ASP A 378 20.63 16.39 -3.72
N LEU A 379 20.94 15.57 -4.73
CA LEU A 379 21.19 14.14 -4.54
C LEU A 379 22.47 13.91 -3.71
N GLU A 380 23.52 14.69 -3.96
CA GLU A 380 24.78 14.66 -3.19
C GLU A 380 24.53 15.00 -1.72
N ALA A 381 23.79 16.08 -1.45
CA ALA A 381 23.45 16.48 -0.08
C ALA A 381 22.68 15.41 0.70
N VAL A 382 21.69 14.76 0.07
CA VAL A 382 20.95 13.65 0.68
C VAL A 382 21.85 12.44 0.94
N ALA A 383 22.72 12.09 -0.02
CA ALA A 383 23.64 10.96 0.13
C ALA A 383 24.68 11.21 1.25
N GLU A 384 25.20 12.44 1.36
CA GLU A 384 26.11 12.84 2.44
C GLU A 384 25.39 12.80 3.80
N GLY A 385 24.17 13.36 3.89
CA GLY A 385 23.34 13.31 5.10
C GLY A 385 23.02 11.88 5.56
N ALA A 386 22.90 10.94 4.62
CA ALA A 386 22.73 9.52 4.88
C ALA A 386 24.04 8.76 5.13
N ALA A 387 25.18 9.43 5.12
CA ALA A 387 26.53 8.87 5.25
C ALA A 387 26.83 7.74 4.24
N MET A 388 26.36 7.88 3.01
CA MET A 388 26.69 6.97 1.91
C MET A 388 28.16 7.14 1.49
N LYS A 389 28.75 6.08 0.91
CA LYS A 389 30.10 6.14 0.37
C LYS A 389 30.20 7.26 -0.68
N ARG A 390 31.27 8.05 -0.60
CA ARG A 390 31.55 9.15 -1.53
C ARG A 390 31.45 8.67 -2.99
N GLY A 391 30.64 9.35 -3.79
CA GLY A 391 30.44 9.06 -5.20
C GLY A 391 29.42 7.95 -5.50
N ARG A 392 28.97 7.15 -4.52
CA ARG A 392 28.01 6.08 -4.72
C ARG A 392 26.68 6.58 -5.31
N TRP A 393 26.23 7.76 -4.93
CA TRP A 393 25.02 8.37 -5.47
C TRP A 393 25.09 8.62 -6.98
N ARG A 394 26.30 8.94 -7.52
CA ARG A 394 26.48 9.12 -8.99
C ARG A 394 26.36 7.80 -9.73
N GLU A 395 26.89 6.72 -9.15
CA GLU A 395 26.76 5.39 -9.71
C GLU A 395 25.28 4.98 -9.77
N ILE A 396 24.53 5.19 -8.66
CA ILE A 396 23.08 4.90 -8.60
C ILE A 396 22.32 5.74 -9.62
N LEU A 397 22.61 7.03 -9.74
CA LEU A 397 21.97 7.89 -10.73
C LEU A 397 22.23 7.40 -12.16
N HIS A 398 23.47 7.04 -12.46
CA HIS A 398 23.84 6.48 -13.77
C HIS A 398 23.10 5.17 -14.07
N GLU A 399 23.09 4.22 -13.13
CA GLU A 399 22.39 2.94 -13.23
C GLU A 399 20.88 3.14 -13.50
N VAL A 400 20.25 4.10 -12.82
CA VAL A 400 18.83 4.41 -13.01
C VAL A 400 18.56 5.08 -14.36
N VAL A 401 19.38 6.04 -14.76
CA VAL A 401 19.25 6.70 -16.07
C VAL A 401 19.47 5.69 -17.21
N GLU A 402 20.46 4.82 -17.08
CA GLU A 402 20.72 3.74 -18.06
C GLU A 402 19.49 2.82 -18.19
N ALA A 403 18.85 2.44 -17.09
CA ALA A 403 17.66 1.60 -17.13
C ALA A 403 16.52 2.23 -17.96
N THR A 404 16.40 3.56 -17.99
CA THR A 404 15.34 4.23 -18.79
C THR A 404 15.54 4.05 -20.30
N THR A 405 16.75 3.75 -20.77
CA THR A 405 17.01 3.50 -22.20
C THR A 405 16.29 2.26 -22.70
N THR A 406 15.92 1.35 -21.79
CA THR A 406 15.23 0.10 -22.11
C THR A 406 13.70 0.25 -22.10
N TRP A 407 13.18 1.45 -21.84
CA TRP A 407 11.75 1.71 -21.69
C TRP A 407 10.91 1.30 -22.89
N ASN A 408 11.33 1.68 -24.11
CA ASN A 408 10.53 1.42 -25.31
C ASN A 408 10.37 -0.08 -25.58
N ASP A 409 11.42 -0.88 -25.35
CA ASP A 409 11.35 -2.34 -25.50
C ASP A 409 10.41 -2.94 -24.45
N ILE A 410 10.57 -2.53 -23.19
CA ILE A 410 9.71 -3.01 -22.08
C ILE A 410 8.24 -2.61 -22.33
N ALA A 411 7.99 -1.40 -22.80
CA ALA A 411 6.63 -0.91 -23.07
C ALA A 411 5.99 -1.69 -24.22
N CYS A 412 6.75 -1.99 -25.27
CA CYS A 412 6.32 -2.84 -26.39
C CYS A 412 5.95 -4.25 -25.89
N ASP A 413 6.83 -4.89 -25.12
CA ASP A 413 6.59 -6.22 -24.55
C ASP A 413 5.36 -6.25 -23.63
N ALA A 414 5.13 -5.17 -22.87
CA ALA A 414 3.93 -5.01 -22.04
C ALA A 414 2.67 -4.67 -22.87
N GLY A 415 2.81 -4.43 -24.19
CA GLY A 415 1.72 -4.08 -25.10
C GLY A 415 1.16 -2.68 -24.87
N ILE A 416 1.97 -1.74 -24.41
CA ILE A 416 1.63 -0.32 -24.31
C ILE A 416 1.68 0.28 -25.74
N PRO A 417 0.66 1.05 -26.15
CA PRO A 417 0.71 1.73 -27.46
C PRO A 417 1.97 2.60 -27.61
N GLU A 418 2.56 2.59 -28.80
CA GLU A 418 3.82 3.33 -29.06
C GLU A 418 3.68 4.83 -28.78
N SER A 419 2.52 5.41 -29.09
CA SER A 419 2.22 6.82 -28.78
C SER A 419 2.32 7.13 -27.29
N ASP A 420 1.78 6.25 -26.46
CA ASP A 420 1.74 6.41 -25.01
C ASP A 420 3.13 6.15 -24.40
N ALA A 421 3.82 5.11 -24.89
CA ALA A 421 5.19 4.84 -24.49
C ALA A 421 6.12 6.02 -24.80
N ALA A 422 6.01 6.61 -26.01
CA ALA A 422 6.76 7.79 -26.39
C ALA A 422 6.37 9.04 -25.58
N ALA A 423 5.10 9.20 -25.22
CA ALA A 423 4.65 10.30 -24.37
C ALA A 423 5.25 10.20 -22.96
N ILE A 424 5.26 9.02 -22.37
CA ILE A 424 5.87 8.74 -21.07
C ILE A 424 7.38 8.99 -21.12
N ALA A 425 8.08 8.42 -22.12
CA ALA A 425 9.54 8.55 -22.28
C ALA A 425 10.00 10.02 -22.31
N ARG A 426 9.25 10.89 -22.99
CA ARG A 426 9.55 12.35 -23.06
C ARG A 426 9.52 13.03 -21.70
N THR A 427 8.87 12.46 -20.70
CA THR A 427 8.80 13.03 -19.34
C THR A 427 9.99 12.65 -18.47
N PHE A 428 10.77 11.64 -18.84
CA PHE A 428 11.91 11.18 -18.04
C PHE A 428 12.97 12.27 -17.89
N ARG A 429 13.52 12.36 -16.69
CA ARG A 429 14.64 13.27 -16.37
C ARG A 429 15.97 12.54 -16.56
N THR A 430 16.48 12.55 -17.77
CA THR A 430 17.73 11.85 -18.13
C THR A 430 18.95 12.78 -18.24
N ALA A 431 18.73 14.10 -18.29
CA ALA A 431 19.78 15.12 -18.30
C ALA A 431 20.03 15.64 -16.87
N TRP A 432 21.30 15.55 -16.39
CA TRP A 432 21.74 15.90 -15.02
C TRP A 432 23.03 16.70 -15.03
#